data_61f756521f9a20ea8fa7d218f3969a77
#
_entry.id   61f756521f9a20ea8fa7d218f3969a77
#
_cell.length_a   1.000
_cell.length_b   1.000
_cell.length_c   1.000
_cell.angle_alpha   90.00
_cell.angle_beta   90.00
_cell.angle_gamma   90.00
#
_symmetry.space_group_name_H-M   'P 1'
#
loop_
_entity.id
_entity.type
_entity.pdbx_description
1 polymer ?
#
loop_
_entity_poly.entity_id
_entity_poly.type
_entity_poly.pdbx_seq_one_letter_code
_entity_poly.pdbx_strand_id
1 'polypeptide(L)'
;MVRMQRNRFFSPLTWPVFSFLAVIAVGAVLLHTPASWQKGHSLSLIDAAFLSTSAVCVTGLTPVDISAVLSPFGETVLLLLVQLGGLGIMTYTSIIFLLWRNHVPFTSREAVSQALLGDDFNLKSFLVQVLALVFSIEAVTALLLYWHDPVFFYPFSAVFHAVSAFCNAGFSLSSNSLMNFRDDVVVNSIITASVFLGSIGFGVLREALGIISGGRIGLPVRQFSRFSRLVLKTSFFLIVVGATIGFAIEFWRVGNEHALGDGFDLALTALFQAAVARTAGFNTINMTSLSEASLLVIMALMFVGGGPGSCSGGIKVVTFRVLAGYIAAQFRGDRQIVLEGRGVPEENVTRALTLFFLYSMLVGISTFLLSITEYGILHGTTTDGPSFLRILFEEVSALGTVGLSLNLTPELSAEGKGIIIVNMFAGRVGLLSLLMAVQSLQPRKAYSVAETQLPIG
;
A
#
# COMPACT_ATOMS: atom_id res chain seq x y z
N MET A 1 3.47 10.25 -46.55
CA MET A 1 3.39 9.62 -45.21
C MET A 1 3.74 10.64 -44.15
N VAL A 2 2.75 11.33 -43.58
CA VAL A 2 2.94 12.31 -42.52
C VAL A 2 3.16 11.54 -41.21
N ARG A 3 4.40 11.55 -40.67
CA ARG A 3 4.70 11.10 -39.34
C ARG A 3 3.98 12.04 -38.36
N MET A 4 2.80 11.65 -37.88
CA MET A 4 2.22 12.24 -36.68
C MET A 4 3.27 12.14 -35.57
N GLN A 5 3.84 13.27 -35.17
CA GLN A 5 4.59 13.40 -33.92
C GLN A 5 3.60 13.03 -32.79
N ARG A 6 3.65 11.77 -32.35
CA ARG A 6 2.91 11.31 -31.18
C ARG A 6 3.44 12.13 -30.00
N ASN A 7 2.64 13.02 -29.47
CA ASN A 7 2.94 13.77 -28.25
C ASN A 7 3.42 12.77 -27.19
N ARG A 8 4.71 12.80 -26.85
CA ARG A 8 5.36 11.87 -25.92
C ARG A 8 4.77 11.94 -24.51
N PHE A 9 4.13 13.06 -24.17
CA PHE A 9 3.46 13.28 -22.88
C PHE A 9 2.15 12.49 -22.70
N PHE A 10 1.48 12.06 -23.76
CA PHE A 10 0.24 11.27 -23.71
C PHE A 10 0.49 9.83 -24.18
N SER A 11 1.47 9.17 -23.56
CA SER A 11 1.67 7.73 -23.80
C SER A 11 0.76 6.92 -22.86
N PRO A 12 0.41 5.67 -23.20
CA PRO A 12 -0.33 4.77 -22.30
C PRO A 12 0.34 4.55 -20.94
N LEU A 13 1.64 4.83 -20.83
CA LEU A 13 2.44 4.69 -19.61
C LEU A 13 2.37 5.93 -18.70
N THR A 14 2.17 7.12 -19.27
CA THR A 14 2.13 8.38 -18.50
C THR A 14 0.71 8.77 -18.08
N TRP A 15 -0.30 8.33 -18.84
CA TRP A 15 -1.70 8.65 -18.58
C TRP A 15 -2.19 8.27 -17.16
N PRO A 16 -1.88 7.06 -16.63
CA PRO A 16 -2.26 6.72 -15.25
C PRO A 16 -1.70 7.68 -14.21
N VAL A 17 -0.46 8.13 -14.38
CA VAL A 17 0.22 9.08 -13.48
C VAL A 17 -0.55 10.40 -13.43
N PHE A 18 -0.90 10.96 -14.59
CA PHE A 18 -1.65 12.22 -14.68
C PHE A 18 -3.08 12.09 -14.15
N SER A 19 -3.75 10.95 -14.35
CA SER A 19 -5.09 10.72 -13.82
C SER A 19 -5.10 10.69 -12.29
N PHE A 20 -4.09 10.07 -11.67
CA PHE A 20 -3.95 10.07 -10.22
C PHE A 20 -3.68 11.47 -9.67
N LEU A 21 -2.78 12.23 -10.29
CA LEU A 21 -2.53 13.63 -9.92
C LEU A 21 -3.79 14.48 -10.03
N ALA A 22 -4.59 14.29 -11.07
CA ALA A 22 -5.85 15.01 -11.24
C ALA A 22 -6.85 14.70 -10.12
N VAL A 23 -6.99 13.42 -9.74
CA VAL A 23 -7.88 13.03 -8.63
C VAL A 23 -7.38 13.60 -7.30
N ILE A 24 -6.06 13.58 -7.04
CA ILE A 24 -5.45 14.21 -5.86
C ILE A 24 -5.76 15.71 -5.83
N ALA A 25 -5.57 16.41 -6.95
CA ALA A 25 -5.83 17.84 -7.03
C ALA A 25 -7.31 18.19 -6.78
N VAL A 26 -8.23 17.43 -7.39
CA VAL A 26 -9.68 17.61 -7.17
C VAL A 26 -10.04 17.32 -5.71
N GLY A 27 -9.51 16.22 -5.14
CA GLY A 27 -9.71 15.88 -3.73
C GLY A 27 -9.18 16.95 -2.78
N ALA A 28 -7.99 17.50 -3.04
CA ALA A 28 -7.42 18.58 -2.26
C ALA A 28 -8.30 19.83 -2.26
N VAL A 29 -8.82 20.23 -3.44
CA VAL A 29 -9.75 21.35 -3.56
C VAL A 29 -11.03 21.08 -2.77
N LEU A 30 -11.63 19.90 -2.91
CA LEU A 30 -12.87 19.54 -2.19
C LEU A 30 -12.64 19.54 -0.68
N LEU A 31 -11.55 18.93 -0.18
CA LEU A 31 -11.22 18.90 1.24
C LEU A 31 -10.84 20.28 1.79
N HIS A 32 -10.35 21.19 0.97
CA HIS A 32 -10.06 22.58 1.38
C HIS A 32 -11.32 23.45 1.45
N THR A 33 -12.48 23.00 0.97
CA THR A 33 -13.73 23.78 1.07
C THR A 33 -14.24 23.84 2.51
N PRO A 34 -14.84 24.98 2.95
CA PRO A 34 -15.41 25.10 4.31
C PRO A 34 -16.50 24.08 4.63
N ALA A 35 -17.15 23.51 3.60
CA ALA A 35 -18.16 22.45 3.77
C ALA A 35 -17.55 21.14 4.31
N SER A 36 -16.26 20.92 4.10
CA SER A 36 -15.56 19.70 4.51
C SER A 36 -15.09 19.71 5.96
N TRP A 37 -15.23 20.83 6.67
CA TRP A 37 -14.76 20.99 8.04
C TRP A 37 -15.88 21.16 9.04
N GLN A 38 -15.63 20.75 10.29
CA GLN A 38 -16.50 21.05 11.40
C GLN A 38 -16.38 22.53 11.78
N LYS A 39 -17.44 23.10 12.37
CA LYS A 39 -17.44 24.50 12.82
C LYS A 39 -16.30 24.80 13.80
N GLY A 40 -15.51 25.83 13.52
CA GLY A 40 -14.37 26.22 14.35
C GLY A 40 -13.01 25.64 13.92
N HIS A 41 -12.98 24.75 12.93
CA HIS A 41 -11.76 24.21 12.34
C HIS A 41 -11.51 24.80 10.93
N SER A 42 -10.27 24.72 10.48
CA SER A 42 -9.88 25.05 9.12
C SER A 42 -8.74 24.11 8.69
N LEU A 43 -8.79 23.66 7.46
CA LEU A 43 -7.74 22.82 6.89
C LEU A 43 -6.88 23.66 5.95
N SER A 44 -5.58 23.74 6.19
CA SER A 44 -4.67 24.43 5.29
C SER A 44 -4.62 23.75 3.92
N LEU A 45 -4.23 24.44 2.86
CA LEU A 45 -4.13 23.85 1.52
C LEU A 45 -3.15 22.70 1.49
N ILE A 46 -2.04 22.80 2.23
CA ILE A 46 -1.04 21.71 2.30
C ILE A 46 -1.58 20.49 3.04
N ASP A 47 -2.36 20.69 4.12
CA ASP A 47 -2.98 19.58 4.84
C ASP A 47 -4.09 18.92 4.01
N ALA A 48 -4.87 19.70 3.27
CA ALA A 48 -5.86 19.18 2.32
C ALA A 48 -5.21 18.38 1.19
N ALA A 49 -4.09 18.88 0.63
CA ALA A 49 -3.32 18.16 -0.38
C ALA A 49 -2.69 16.89 0.18
N PHE A 50 -2.17 16.95 1.42
CA PHE A 50 -1.62 15.79 2.13
C PHE A 50 -2.69 14.72 2.32
N LEU A 51 -3.83 15.10 2.91
CA LEU A 51 -4.93 14.18 3.20
C LEU A 51 -5.51 13.57 1.92
N SER A 52 -5.68 14.39 0.86
CA SER A 52 -6.11 13.90 -0.46
C SER A 52 -5.11 12.92 -1.06
N THR A 53 -3.80 13.22 -0.99
CA THR A 53 -2.76 12.32 -1.48
C THR A 53 -2.74 11.02 -0.69
N SER A 54 -2.81 11.11 0.65
CA SER A 54 -2.87 9.95 1.53
C SER A 54 -4.08 9.06 1.23
N ALA A 55 -5.25 9.65 0.97
CA ALA A 55 -6.47 8.93 0.62
C ALA A 55 -6.38 8.24 -0.75
N VAL A 56 -5.97 8.97 -1.80
CA VAL A 56 -5.86 8.44 -3.16
C VAL A 56 -4.72 7.43 -3.29
N CYS A 57 -3.61 7.66 -2.58
CA CYS A 57 -2.51 6.70 -2.50
C CYS A 57 -2.78 5.55 -1.53
N VAL A 58 -3.91 5.62 -0.79
CA VAL A 58 -4.32 4.61 0.18
C VAL A 58 -3.22 4.38 1.22
N THR A 59 -2.70 5.46 1.78
CA THR A 59 -1.60 5.42 2.74
C THR A 59 -2.11 5.39 4.17
N GLY A 60 -2.99 6.35 4.55
CA GLY A 60 -3.52 6.44 5.92
C GLY A 60 -2.82 7.41 6.85
N LEU A 61 -1.74 8.05 6.43
CA LEU A 61 -1.11 9.13 7.21
C LEU A 61 -2.02 10.35 7.23
N THR A 62 -2.16 10.99 8.39
CA THR A 62 -3.04 12.14 8.59
C THR A 62 -2.32 13.28 9.30
N PRO A 63 -2.35 14.50 8.75
CA PRO A 63 -1.78 15.67 9.39
C PRO A 63 -2.69 16.24 10.49
N VAL A 64 -3.96 15.78 10.54
CA VAL A 64 -4.99 16.23 11.49
C VAL A 64 -5.85 15.04 11.94
N ASP A 65 -6.51 15.19 13.05
CA ASP A 65 -7.51 14.21 13.51
C ASP A 65 -8.76 14.32 12.65
N ILE A 66 -9.05 13.26 11.87
CA ILE A 66 -10.18 13.19 10.96
C ILE A 66 -11.50 13.36 11.69
N SER A 67 -11.67 12.67 12.83
CA SER A 67 -12.91 12.65 13.61
C SER A 67 -13.25 14.01 14.23
N ALA A 68 -12.23 14.80 14.55
CA ALA A 68 -12.40 16.12 15.15
C ALA A 68 -12.54 17.25 14.10
N VAL A 69 -11.88 17.12 12.95
CA VAL A 69 -11.76 18.21 11.98
C VAL A 69 -12.74 18.10 10.83
N LEU A 70 -12.98 16.89 10.30
CA LEU A 70 -13.83 16.73 9.12
C LEU A 70 -15.32 16.74 9.48
N SER A 71 -16.10 17.36 8.61
CA SER A 71 -17.56 17.24 8.59
C SER A 71 -18.00 15.92 7.93
N PRO A 72 -19.27 15.49 8.06
CA PRO A 72 -19.79 14.33 7.33
C PRO A 72 -19.62 14.41 5.82
N PHE A 73 -19.60 15.63 5.26
CA PHE A 73 -19.28 15.85 3.85
C PHE A 73 -17.79 15.57 3.58
N GLY A 74 -16.89 16.08 4.41
CA GLY A 74 -15.45 15.83 4.29
C GLY A 74 -15.10 14.35 4.45
N GLU A 75 -15.72 13.65 5.41
CA GLU A 75 -15.58 12.20 5.59
C GLU A 75 -16.06 11.41 4.35
N THR A 76 -17.17 11.84 3.74
CA THR A 76 -17.68 11.21 2.50
C THR A 76 -16.74 11.44 1.34
N VAL A 77 -16.19 12.66 1.19
CA VAL A 77 -15.15 12.95 0.18
C VAL A 77 -13.93 12.07 0.39
N LEU A 78 -13.46 11.95 1.64
CA LEU A 78 -12.32 11.10 1.99
C LEU A 78 -12.59 9.63 1.63
N LEU A 79 -13.77 9.10 1.98
CA LEU A 79 -14.20 7.74 1.65
C LEU A 79 -14.16 7.50 0.13
N LEU A 80 -14.69 8.43 -0.66
CA LEU A 80 -14.69 8.32 -2.12
C LEU A 80 -13.27 8.34 -2.69
N LEU A 81 -12.38 9.17 -2.15
CA LEU A 81 -10.98 9.21 -2.56
C LEU A 81 -10.25 7.90 -2.24
N VAL A 82 -10.50 7.31 -1.06
CA VAL A 82 -9.98 6.00 -0.68
C VAL A 82 -10.49 4.90 -1.62
N GLN A 83 -11.78 4.88 -1.92
CA GLN A 83 -12.37 3.89 -2.83
C GLN A 83 -11.78 4.00 -4.23
N LEU A 84 -11.65 5.22 -4.75
CA LEU A 84 -11.03 5.46 -6.05
C LEU A 84 -9.55 5.03 -6.04
N GLY A 85 -8.81 5.36 -5.01
CA GLY A 85 -7.41 4.97 -4.85
C GLY A 85 -7.21 3.47 -4.71
N GLY A 86 -8.07 2.79 -3.92
CA GLY A 86 -8.02 1.35 -3.65
C GLY A 86 -8.25 0.50 -4.89
N LEU A 87 -9.18 0.88 -5.76
CA LEU A 87 -9.41 0.20 -7.03
C LEU A 87 -8.15 0.18 -7.93
N GLY A 88 -7.19 1.06 -7.68
CA GLY A 88 -5.86 1.04 -8.25
C GLY A 88 -5.75 1.58 -9.67
N ILE A 89 -4.52 1.93 -10.03
CA ILE A 89 -4.16 2.53 -11.31
C ILE A 89 -4.60 1.70 -12.51
N MET A 90 -4.49 0.38 -12.43
CA MET A 90 -4.82 -0.54 -13.52
C MET A 90 -6.33 -0.56 -13.82
N THR A 91 -7.15 -0.61 -12.78
CA THR A 91 -8.63 -0.58 -12.93
C THR A 91 -9.09 0.77 -13.48
N TYR A 92 -8.52 1.85 -12.95
CA TYR A 92 -8.81 3.22 -13.39
C TYR A 92 -8.49 3.43 -14.86
N THR A 93 -7.29 3.07 -15.26
CA THR A 93 -6.86 3.14 -16.66
C THR A 93 -7.76 2.32 -17.57
N SER A 94 -8.13 1.13 -17.12
CA SER A 94 -8.99 0.22 -17.87
C SER A 94 -10.42 0.75 -18.02
N ILE A 95 -10.99 1.37 -16.98
CA ILE A 95 -12.31 2.01 -17.02
C ILE A 95 -12.29 3.21 -17.98
N ILE A 96 -11.29 4.08 -17.90
CA ILE A 96 -11.15 5.22 -18.79
C ILE A 96 -11.05 4.77 -20.25
N PHE A 97 -10.25 3.74 -20.54
CA PHE A 97 -10.14 3.20 -21.89
C PHE A 97 -11.47 2.59 -22.40
N LEU A 98 -12.24 1.91 -21.53
CA LEU A 98 -13.55 1.38 -21.88
C LEU A 98 -14.59 2.47 -22.18
N LEU A 99 -14.57 3.57 -21.39
CA LEU A 99 -15.50 4.68 -21.56
C LEU A 99 -15.18 5.54 -22.78
N TRP A 100 -13.91 5.72 -23.11
CA TRP A 100 -13.50 6.65 -24.15
C TRP A 100 -13.35 6.02 -25.53
N ARG A 101 -13.07 4.72 -25.66
CA ARG A 101 -12.95 4.08 -26.96
C ARG A 101 -13.03 2.54 -26.90
N ASN A 102 -13.74 1.96 -27.89
CA ASN A 102 -13.89 0.51 -28.05
C ASN A 102 -12.61 -0.27 -28.46
N HIS A 103 -11.43 0.36 -28.48
CA HIS A 103 -10.18 -0.28 -28.86
C HIS A 103 -9.06 0.03 -27.86
N VAL A 104 -8.69 -0.97 -27.08
CA VAL A 104 -7.47 -0.93 -26.23
C VAL A 104 -6.26 -1.13 -27.16
N PRO A 105 -5.24 -0.25 -27.16
CA PRO A 105 -4.00 -0.47 -27.89
C PRO A 105 -3.33 -1.79 -27.49
N PHE A 106 -2.81 -2.54 -28.46
CA PHE A 106 -2.17 -3.85 -28.23
C PHE A 106 -1.08 -3.82 -27.14
N THR A 107 -0.30 -2.75 -27.06
CA THR A 107 0.74 -2.54 -26.02
C THR A 107 0.20 -2.44 -24.61
N SER A 108 -1.02 -1.93 -24.43
CA SER A 108 -1.69 -1.88 -23.11
C SER A 108 -2.33 -3.23 -22.77
N ARG A 109 -2.77 -3.99 -23.76
CA ARG A 109 -3.22 -5.38 -23.61
C ARG A 109 -2.11 -6.28 -23.10
N GLU A 110 -0.90 -6.17 -23.66
CA GLU A 110 0.26 -6.97 -23.22
C GLU A 110 0.65 -6.65 -21.77
N ALA A 111 0.67 -5.38 -21.38
CA ALA A 111 0.98 -4.98 -20.00
C ALA A 111 -0.08 -5.49 -19.01
N VAL A 112 -1.36 -5.45 -19.38
CA VAL A 112 -2.47 -5.96 -18.56
C VAL A 112 -2.52 -7.49 -18.59
N SER A 113 -2.27 -8.13 -19.76
CA SER A 113 -2.20 -9.59 -19.91
C SER A 113 -1.02 -10.18 -19.14
N GLN A 114 0.16 -9.56 -19.20
CA GLN A 114 1.33 -9.99 -18.41
C GLN A 114 1.11 -9.81 -16.88
N ALA A 115 0.33 -8.80 -16.48
CA ALA A 115 -0.01 -8.61 -15.08
C ALA A 115 -1.14 -9.52 -14.57
N LEU A 116 -2.02 -10.03 -15.44
CA LEU A 116 -3.31 -10.64 -15.07
C LEU A 116 -3.60 -12.02 -15.69
N LEU A 117 -2.67 -12.66 -16.43
CA LEU A 117 -2.74 -14.05 -16.91
C LEU A 117 -3.84 -14.40 -17.95
N GLY A 118 -3.48 -14.55 -19.21
CA GLY A 118 -4.19 -15.38 -20.21
C GLY A 118 -4.55 -14.72 -21.54
N ASP A 119 -4.46 -15.51 -22.62
CA ASP A 119 -4.64 -15.09 -24.02
C ASP A 119 -6.07 -14.71 -24.42
N ASP A 120 -7.11 -15.17 -23.70
CA ASP A 120 -8.53 -14.88 -23.95
C ASP A 120 -9.14 -13.89 -22.93
N PHE A 121 -8.43 -12.81 -22.65
CA PHE A 121 -8.81 -11.89 -21.59
C PHE A 121 -9.87 -10.87 -22.02
N ASN A 122 -11.11 -11.03 -21.54
CA ASN A 122 -12.16 -10.02 -21.69
C ASN A 122 -12.07 -8.98 -20.55
N LEU A 123 -11.42 -7.85 -20.84
CA LEU A 123 -11.18 -6.77 -19.90
C LEU A 123 -12.47 -6.26 -19.24
N LYS A 124 -13.57 -6.12 -19.99
CA LYS A 124 -14.85 -5.66 -19.45
C LYS A 124 -15.41 -6.65 -18.41
N SER A 125 -15.41 -7.94 -18.74
CA SER A 125 -15.87 -8.99 -17.81
C SER A 125 -15.02 -9.05 -16.55
N PHE A 126 -13.69 -8.92 -16.70
CA PHE A 126 -12.78 -8.88 -15.56
C PHE A 126 -13.06 -7.69 -14.64
N LEU A 127 -13.23 -6.48 -15.19
CA LEU A 127 -13.50 -5.29 -14.39
C LEU A 127 -14.83 -5.40 -13.64
N VAL A 128 -15.88 -5.88 -14.29
CA VAL A 128 -17.19 -6.08 -13.63
C VAL A 128 -17.07 -7.10 -12.48
N GLN A 129 -16.34 -8.20 -12.71
CA GLN A 129 -16.11 -9.21 -11.67
C GLN A 129 -15.30 -8.66 -10.50
N VAL A 130 -14.25 -7.89 -10.77
CA VAL A 130 -13.43 -7.24 -9.72
C VAL A 130 -14.28 -6.27 -8.91
N LEU A 131 -15.04 -5.38 -9.55
CA LEU A 131 -15.89 -4.43 -8.86
C LEU A 131 -16.97 -5.13 -8.01
N ALA A 132 -17.63 -6.13 -8.57
CA ALA A 132 -18.63 -6.91 -7.83
C ALA A 132 -18.00 -7.61 -6.61
N LEU A 133 -16.81 -8.16 -6.75
CA LEU A 133 -16.09 -8.82 -5.67
C LEU A 133 -15.68 -7.83 -4.57
N VAL A 134 -15.13 -6.68 -4.95
CA VAL A 134 -14.74 -5.60 -4.02
C VAL A 134 -15.93 -5.16 -3.20
N PHE A 135 -17.01 -4.70 -3.85
CA PHE A 135 -18.20 -4.23 -3.13
C PHE A 135 -18.88 -5.33 -2.31
N SER A 136 -18.80 -6.60 -2.74
CA SER A 136 -19.33 -7.71 -1.94
C SER A 136 -18.53 -7.93 -0.66
N ILE A 137 -17.19 -7.90 -0.72
CA ILE A 137 -16.33 -8.06 0.46
C ILE A 137 -16.52 -6.87 1.40
N GLU A 138 -16.53 -5.65 0.88
CA GLU A 138 -16.76 -4.43 1.66
C GLU A 138 -18.13 -4.45 2.36
N ALA A 139 -19.19 -4.86 1.64
CA ALA A 139 -20.54 -4.98 2.22
C ALA A 139 -20.60 -6.04 3.33
N VAL A 140 -19.98 -7.21 3.13
CA VAL A 140 -19.92 -8.25 4.16
C VAL A 140 -19.14 -7.76 5.37
N THR A 141 -17.99 -7.13 5.16
CA THR A 141 -17.16 -6.55 6.25
C THR A 141 -17.95 -5.49 7.03
N ALA A 142 -18.65 -4.57 6.34
CA ALA A 142 -19.46 -3.55 6.97
C ALA A 142 -20.61 -4.15 7.79
N LEU A 143 -21.30 -5.15 7.25
CA LEU A 143 -22.38 -5.84 7.96
C LEU A 143 -21.90 -6.56 9.21
N LEU A 144 -20.74 -7.23 9.15
CA LEU A 144 -20.15 -7.93 10.29
C LEU A 144 -19.71 -6.96 11.40
N LEU A 145 -19.09 -5.82 11.03
CA LEU A 145 -18.71 -4.77 11.98
C LEU A 145 -19.95 -4.15 12.64
N TYR A 146 -20.96 -3.77 11.84
CA TYR A 146 -22.20 -3.20 12.35
C TYR A 146 -22.96 -4.17 13.28
N TRP A 147 -22.97 -5.46 12.94
CA TRP A 147 -23.66 -6.47 13.77
C TRP A 147 -22.95 -6.69 15.10
N HIS A 148 -21.61 -6.58 15.14
CA HIS A 148 -20.82 -6.78 16.33
C HIS A 148 -20.92 -5.62 17.33
N ASP A 149 -20.72 -4.39 16.87
CA ASP A 149 -20.86 -3.17 17.68
C ASP A 149 -21.56 -2.07 16.87
N PRO A 150 -22.93 -1.98 16.93
CA PRO A 150 -23.69 -0.98 16.17
C PRO A 150 -23.54 0.44 16.69
N VAL A 151 -22.96 0.64 17.89
CA VAL A 151 -22.73 1.97 18.47
C VAL A 151 -21.50 2.62 17.89
N PHE A 152 -20.38 1.91 17.89
CA PHE A 152 -19.14 2.41 17.31
C PHE A 152 -19.17 2.31 15.78
N PHE A 153 -19.58 1.16 15.26
CA PHE A 153 -19.72 0.94 13.82
C PHE A 153 -21.16 1.23 13.35
N TYR A 154 -21.67 2.46 13.61
CA TYR A 154 -22.94 2.89 13.02
C TYR A 154 -22.88 2.80 11.48
N PRO A 155 -23.99 2.80 10.72
CA PRO A 155 -23.99 2.42 9.31
C PRO A 155 -22.92 3.08 8.45
N PHE A 156 -22.70 4.38 8.60
CA PHE A 156 -21.67 5.09 7.86
C PHE A 156 -20.26 4.70 8.33
N SER A 157 -20.03 4.59 9.65
CA SER A 157 -18.76 4.16 10.23
C SER A 157 -18.39 2.74 9.80
N ALA A 158 -19.36 1.82 9.78
CA ALA A 158 -19.16 0.44 9.33
C ALA A 158 -18.70 0.38 7.86
N VAL A 159 -19.37 1.14 6.98
CA VAL A 159 -18.98 1.23 5.57
C VAL A 159 -17.59 1.88 5.42
N PHE A 160 -17.34 2.97 6.14
CA PHE A 160 -16.06 3.67 6.11
C PHE A 160 -14.89 2.74 6.50
N HIS A 161 -15.02 2.04 7.64
CA HIS A 161 -13.98 1.13 8.11
C HIS A 161 -13.84 -0.10 7.21
N ALA A 162 -14.93 -0.61 6.64
CA ALA A 162 -14.88 -1.73 5.69
C ALA A 162 -14.12 -1.37 4.42
N VAL A 163 -14.42 -0.22 3.82
CA VAL A 163 -13.72 0.32 2.65
C VAL A 163 -12.26 0.60 2.98
N SER A 164 -12.02 1.29 4.10
CA SER A 164 -10.65 1.61 4.55
C SER A 164 -9.82 0.35 4.78
N ALA A 165 -10.40 -0.72 5.37
CA ALA A 165 -9.73 -1.98 5.59
C ALA A 165 -9.46 -2.76 4.31
N PHE A 166 -10.46 -2.91 3.43
CA PHE A 166 -10.28 -3.64 2.18
C PHE A 166 -9.33 -2.92 1.22
N CYS A 167 -9.46 -1.60 1.10
CA CYS A 167 -8.55 -0.79 0.30
C CYS A 167 -7.14 -0.69 0.92
N ASN A 168 -6.94 -1.16 2.16
CA ASN A 168 -5.68 -1.03 2.91
C ASN A 168 -5.32 0.45 3.17
N ALA A 169 -6.29 1.27 3.54
CA ALA A 169 -6.11 2.71 3.66
C ALA A 169 -5.81 3.19 5.08
N GLY A 170 -6.21 2.43 6.11
CA GLY A 170 -5.88 2.72 7.51
C GLY A 170 -6.56 3.94 8.13
N PHE A 171 -7.47 4.60 7.43
CA PHE A 171 -8.25 5.69 8.00
C PHE A 171 -9.32 5.17 8.95
N SER A 172 -9.49 5.85 10.07
CA SER A 172 -10.54 5.60 11.05
C SER A 172 -11.30 6.90 11.36
N LEU A 173 -12.59 6.78 11.67
CA LEU A 173 -13.42 7.86 12.20
C LEU A 173 -13.29 8.00 13.72
N SER A 174 -12.27 7.40 14.32
CA SER A 174 -11.92 7.52 15.74
C SER A 174 -10.52 8.11 15.87
N SER A 175 -10.33 9.05 16.78
CA SER A 175 -9.03 9.67 17.10
C SER A 175 -7.95 8.65 17.49
N ASN A 176 -8.37 7.50 18.05
CA ASN A 176 -7.50 6.44 18.53
C ASN A 176 -7.44 5.24 17.57
N SER A 177 -7.83 5.40 16.30
CA SER A 177 -7.95 4.28 15.36
C SER A 177 -8.79 3.12 15.94
N LEU A 178 -8.27 1.93 16.07
CA LEU A 178 -8.94 0.75 16.64
C LEU A 178 -8.41 0.35 18.02
N MET A 179 -7.78 1.29 18.76
CA MET A 179 -7.19 0.99 20.08
C MET A 179 -8.25 0.54 21.11
N ASN A 180 -9.49 0.98 20.98
CA ASN A 180 -10.60 0.55 21.84
C ASN A 180 -10.98 -0.94 21.65
N PHE A 181 -10.56 -1.55 20.52
CA PHE A 181 -10.82 -2.96 20.17
C PHE A 181 -9.57 -3.81 20.25
N ARG A 182 -8.56 -3.40 21.03
CA ARG A 182 -7.30 -4.12 21.17
C ARG A 182 -7.50 -5.60 21.50
N ASP A 183 -8.34 -5.88 22.48
CA ASP A 183 -8.57 -7.22 23.02
C ASP A 183 -9.81 -7.90 22.36
N ASP A 184 -10.46 -7.23 21.41
CA ASP A 184 -11.61 -7.76 20.71
C ASP A 184 -11.19 -8.64 19.52
N VAL A 185 -11.24 -9.96 19.73
CA VAL A 185 -10.87 -10.97 18.74
C VAL A 185 -11.72 -10.85 17.45
N VAL A 186 -13.00 -10.47 17.58
CA VAL A 186 -13.92 -10.44 16.44
C VAL A 186 -13.58 -9.28 15.51
N VAL A 187 -13.48 -8.06 16.05
CA VAL A 187 -13.11 -6.87 15.27
C VAL A 187 -11.72 -7.05 14.66
N ASN A 188 -10.73 -7.50 15.44
CA ASN A 188 -9.38 -7.76 14.95
C ASN A 188 -9.37 -8.78 13.80
N SER A 189 -10.15 -9.85 13.90
CA SER A 189 -10.24 -10.88 12.85
C SER A 189 -10.91 -10.35 11.58
N ILE A 190 -12.02 -9.61 11.70
CA ILE A 190 -12.76 -9.04 10.56
C ILE A 190 -11.86 -8.06 9.78
N ILE A 191 -11.21 -7.13 10.50
CA ILE A 191 -10.33 -6.13 9.88
C ILE A 191 -9.11 -6.81 9.25
N THR A 192 -8.44 -7.72 9.97
CA THR A 192 -7.28 -8.48 9.44
C THR A 192 -7.64 -9.28 8.19
N ALA A 193 -8.79 -9.94 8.18
CA ALA A 193 -9.26 -10.68 7.01
C ALA A 193 -9.53 -9.76 5.82
N SER A 194 -10.20 -8.62 6.03
CA SER A 194 -10.47 -7.63 4.98
C SER A 194 -9.17 -7.05 4.40
N VAL A 195 -8.23 -6.64 5.26
CA VAL A 195 -6.89 -6.17 4.89
C VAL A 195 -6.12 -7.24 4.09
N PHE A 196 -6.14 -8.48 4.54
CA PHE A 196 -5.46 -9.58 3.83
C PHE A 196 -6.06 -9.79 2.44
N LEU A 197 -7.40 -9.82 2.31
CA LEU A 197 -8.08 -9.96 1.02
C LEU A 197 -7.75 -8.79 0.08
N GLY A 198 -7.73 -7.55 0.57
CA GLY A 198 -7.32 -6.38 -0.21
C GLY A 198 -5.87 -6.42 -0.67
N SER A 199 -4.98 -7.06 0.12
CA SER A 199 -3.53 -7.10 -0.12
C SER A 199 -3.06 -8.21 -1.06
N ILE A 200 -3.80 -9.30 -1.26
CA ILE A 200 -3.32 -10.46 -2.06
C ILE A 200 -3.41 -10.25 -3.57
N GLY A 201 -4.22 -9.29 -4.03
CA GLY A 201 -4.39 -8.96 -5.44
C GLY A 201 -5.65 -9.55 -6.08
N PHE A 202 -6.25 -8.76 -6.97
CA PHE A 202 -7.54 -9.09 -7.61
C PHE A 202 -7.48 -10.37 -8.46
N GLY A 203 -6.33 -10.70 -9.06
CA GLY A 203 -6.13 -11.95 -9.80
C GLY A 203 -6.25 -13.17 -8.89
N VAL A 204 -5.62 -13.13 -7.71
CA VAL A 204 -5.67 -14.20 -6.69
C VAL A 204 -7.07 -14.35 -6.13
N LEU A 205 -7.75 -13.23 -5.83
CA LEU A 205 -9.14 -13.21 -5.37
C LEU A 205 -10.09 -13.85 -6.39
N ARG A 206 -9.92 -13.53 -7.66
CA ARG A 206 -10.70 -14.12 -8.75
C ARG A 206 -10.50 -15.62 -8.86
N GLU A 207 -9.26 -16.10 -8.76
CA GLU A 207 -8.98 -17.55 -8.72
C GLU A 207 -9.64 -18.23 -7.51
N ALA A 208 -9.53 -17.60 -6.32
CA ALA A 208 -10.18 -18.10 -5.11
C ALA A 208 -11.70 -18.22 -5.27
N LEU A 209 -12.34 -17.18 -5.83
CA LEU A 209 -13.78 -17.20 -6.13
C LEU A 209 -14.14 -18.29 -7.13
N GLY A 210 -13.33 -18.51 -8.18
CA GLY A 210 -13.51 -19.58 -9.16
C GLY A 210 -13.47 -20.98 -8.52
N ILE A 211 -12.54 -21.20 -7.59
CA ILE A 211 -12.40 -22.46 -6.83
C ILE A 211 -13.62 -22.66 -5.91
N ILE A 212 -13.99 -21.65 -5.12
CA ILE A 212 -15.10 -21.73 -4.15
C ILE A 212 -16.43 -21.97 -4.90
N SER A 213 -16.63 -21.30 -6.03
CA SER A 213 -17.87 -21.45 -6.83
C SER A 213 -17.95 -22.76 -7.62
N GLY A 214 -16.88 -23.57 -7.63
CA GLY A 214 -16.82 -24.82 -8.39
C GLY A 214 -17.01 -24.60 -9.90
N GLY A 215 -16.65 -23.43 -10.42
CA GLY A 215 -16.81 -23.07 -11.84
C GLY A 215 -18.20 -22.57 -12.22
N ARG A 216 -19.16 -22.47 -11.27
CA ARG A 216 -20.56 -22.06 -11.54
C ARG A 216 -20.70 -20.61 -12.03
N ILE A 217 -19.73 -19.75 -11.73
CA ILE A 217 -19.72 -18.32 -12.10
C ILE A 217 -18.97 -18.09 -13.42
N GLY A 218 -18.83 -19.11 -14.28
CA GLY A 218 -18.09 -18.99 -15.54
C GLY A 218 -16.57 -18.86 -15.39
N LEU A 219 -16.03 -19.21 -14.22
CA LEU A 219 -14.61 -19.23 -13.93
C LEU A 219 -14.14 -20.68 -13.76
N PRO A 220 -13.63 -21.34 -14.82
CA PRO A 220 -13.27 -22.76 -14.78
C PRO A 220 -11.93 -23.01 -14.07
N VAL A 221 -11.73 -22.37 -12.92
CA VAL A 221 -10.50 -22.51 -12.11
C VAL A 221 -10.73 -23.57 -11.04
N ARG A 222 -9.96 -24.65 -11.10
CA ARG A 222 -10.03 -25.76 -10.12
C ARG A 222 -8.92 -25.73 -9.08
N GLN A 223 -7.83 -25.01 -9.33
CA GLN A 223 -6.66 -24.94 -8.45
C GLN A 223 -6.00 -23.56 -8.59
N PHE A 224 -5.34 -23.10 -7.52
CA PHE A 224 -4.52 -21.90 -7.58
C PHE A 224 -3.37 -22.05 -8.58
N SER A 225 -3.15 -21.03 -9.39
CA SER A 225 -1.96 -20.90 -10.21
C SER A 225 -0.68 -20.89 -9.35
N ARG A 226 0.46 -21.15 -9.96
CA ARG A 226 1.76 -21.06 -9.26
C ARG A 226 2.01 -19.66 -8.72
N PHE A 227 1.61 -18.65 -9.48
CA PHE A 227 1.69 -17.25 -9.06
C PHE A 227 0.86 -17.02 -7.80
N SER A 228 -0.40 -17.41 -7.77
CA SER A 228 -1.29 -17.23 -6.61
C SER A 228 -0.79 -17.98 -5.39
N ARG A 229 -0.29 -19.21 -5.57
CA ARG A 229 0.34 -19.98 -4.49
C ARG A 229 1.57 -19.30 -3.90
N LEU A 230 2.43 -18.74 -4.75
CA LEU A 230 3.62 -17.98 -4.33
C LEU A 230 3.19 -16.74 -3.51
N VAL A 231 2.24 -15.96 -4.00
CA VAL A 231 1.72 -14.77 -3.29
C VAL A 231 1.13 -15.15 -1.95
N LEU A 232 0.24 -16.14 -1.89
CA LEU A 232 -0.43 -16.56 -0.66
C LEU A 232 0.57 -17.10 0.37
N LYS A 233 1.46 -18.02 -0.03
CA LYS A 233 2.47 -18.60 0.86
C LYS A 233 3.41 -17.54 1.43
N THR A 234 3.90 -16.63 0.57
CA THR A 234 4.85 -15.61 1.01
C THR A 234 4.16 -14.56 1.89
N SER A 235 2.91 -14.18 1.56
CA SER A 235 2.13 -13.26 2.39
C SER A 235 1.85 -13.83 3.77
N PHE A 236 1.41 -15.07 3.85
CA PHE A 236 1.16 -15.77 5.11
C PHE A 236 2.44 -15.95 5.93
N PHE A 237 3.53 -16.35 5.29
CA PHE A 237 4.83 -16.51 5.92
C PHE A 237 5.30 -15.19 6.57
N LEU A 238 5.21 -14.07 5.86
CA LEU A 238 5.62 -12.76 6.38
C LEU A 238 4.79 -12.33 7.60
N ILE A 239 3.48 -12.56 7.58
CA ILE A 239 2.61 -12.26 8.72
C ILE A 239 2.99 -13.12 9.93
N VAL A 240 3.11 -14.44 9.75
CA VAL A 240 3.44 -15.36 10.84
C VAL A 240 4.82 -15.06 11.43
N VAL A 241 5.83 -14.89 10.59
CA VAL A 241 7.19 -14.57 11.04
C VAL A 241 7.22 -13.23 11.75
N GLY A 242 6.61 -12.18 11.17
CA GLY A 242 6.53 -10.86 11.79
C GLY A 242 5.81 -10.87 13.14
N ALA A 243 4.67 -11.56 13.22
CA ALA A 243 3.92 -11.71 14.45
C ALA A 243 4.73 -12.48 15.54
N THR A 244 5.39 -13.58 15.13
CA THR A 244 6.20 -14.38 16.07
C THR A 244 7.39 -13.59 16.62
N ILE A 245 8.11 -12.86 15.75
CA ILE A 245 9.27 -12.06 16.18
C ILE A 245 8.78 -10.87 17.05
N GLY A 246 7.74 -10.15 16.63
CA GLY A 246 7.16 -9.04 17.40
C GLY A 246 6.65 -9.51 18.77
N PHE A 247 5.93 -10.65 18.81
CA PHE A 247 5.50 -11.26 20.05
C PHE A 247 6.70 -11.61 20.96
N ALA A 248 7.73 -12.27 20.43
CA ALA A 248 8.89 -12.69 21.19
C ALA A 248 9.65 -11.50 21.79
N ILE A 249 9.81 -10.41 21.04
CA ILE A 249 10.49 -9.19 21.50
C ILE A 249 9.69 -8.55 22.64
N GLU A 250 8.40 -8.32 22.44
CA GLU A 250 7.56 -7.65 23.45
C GLU A 250 7.30 -8.56 24.66
N PHE A 251 7.17 -9.88 24.48
CA PHE A 251 7.07 -10.85 25.59
C PHE A 251 8.31 -10.84 26.48
N TRP A 252 9.50 -10.77 25.89
CA TRP A 252 10.76 -10.65 26.64
C TRP A 252 10.82 -9.33 27.40
N ARG A 253 10.35 -8.25 26.81
CA ARG A 253 10.32 -6.91 27.43
C ARG A 253 9.31 -6.86 28.59
N VAL A 254 8.12 -7.40 28.40
CA VAL A 254 6.99 -7.38 29.36
C VAL A 254 7.25 -8.27 30.57
N GLY A 255 8.16 -9.26 30.47
CA GLY A 255 8.58 -10.03 31.67
C GLY A 255 9.07 -9.17 32.84
N ASN A 256 9.28 -7.86 32.59
CA ASN A 256 9.66 -6.88 33.62
C ASN A 256 8.64 -5.75 33.90
N GLU A 257 7.61 -5.57 33.02
CA GLU A 257 6.60 -4.51 33.19
C GLU A 257 5.28 -4.90 32.48
N HIS A 258 4.17 -5.03 33.22
CA HIS A 258 2.85 -5.47 32.75
C HIS A 258 2.12 -4.50 31.78
N ALA A 259 2.81 -3.77 30.93
CA ALA A 259 2.23 -2.70 30.11
C ALA A 259 1.36 -3.17 28.92
N LEU A 260 1.48 -4.43 28.47
CA LEU A 260 0.83 -4.92 27.24
C LEU A 260 -0.16 -6.10 27.42
N GLY A 261 -0.66 -6.34 28.64
CA GLY A 261 -1.69 -7.37 28.90
C GLY A 261 -1.16 -8.80 28.99
N ASP A 262 -2.08 -9.77 29.04
CA ASP A 262 -1.75 -11.19 29.12
C ASP A 262 -1.15 -11.73 27.81
N GLY A 263 -0.52 -12.91 27.85
CA GLY A 263 0.16 -13.48 26.68
C GLY A 263 -0.73 -13.70 25.46
N PHE A 264 -2.05 -13.90 25.65
CA PHE A 264 -3.00 -14.01 24.53
C PHE A 264 -3.25 -12.65 23.86
N ASP A 265 -3.45 -11.59 24.61
CA ASP A 265 -3.70 -10.23 24.12
C ASP A 265 -2.48 -9.72 23.37
N LEU A 266 -1.28 -10.02 23.88
CA LEU A 266 -0.02 -9.70 23.21
C LEU A 266 0.11 -10.46 21.88
N ALA A 267 -0.27 -11.75 21.83
CA ALA A 267 -0.24 -12.53 20.60
C ALA A 267 -1.24 -12.00 19.56
N LEU A 268 -2.46 -11.64 19.98
CA LEU A 268 -3.47 -11.03 19.12
C LEU A 268 -2.99 -9.68 18.55
N THR A 269 -2.43 -8.84 19.42
CA THR A 269 -1.84 -7.54 19.04
C THR A 269 -0.69 -7.72 18.05
N ALA A 270 0.24 -8.64 18.32
CA ALA A 270 1.38 -8.90 17.43
C ALA A 270 0.93 -9.42 16.05
N LEU A 271 -0.08 -10.30 16.02
CA LEU A 271 -0.66 -10.81 14.78
C LEU A 271 -1.35 -9.69 13.98
N PHE A 272 -2.16 -8.86 14.65
CA PHE A 272 -2.82 -7.72 14.03
C PHE A 272 -1.80 -6.75 13.46
N GLN A 273 -0.80 -6.33 14.27
CA GLN A 273 0.22 -5.38 13.83
C GLN A 273 1.07 -5.93 12.67
N ALA A 274 1.43 -7.21 12.69
CA ALA A 274 2.16 -7.84 11.56
C ALA A 274 1.32 -7.87 10.27
N ALA A 275 0.01 -8.03 10.37
CA ALA A 275 -0.89 -8.02 9.21
C ALA A 275 -1.07 -6.61 8.66
N VAL A 276 -1.34 -5.62 9.53
CA VAL A 276 -1.62 -4.23 9.11
C VAL A 276 -0.35 -3.46 8.72
N ALA A 277 0.82 -3.82 9.26
CA ALA A 277 2.11 -3.28 8.83
C ALA A 277 2.37 -3.52 7.33
N ARG A 278 1.71 -4.49 6.73
CA ARG A 278 1.77 -4.75 5.29
C ARG A 278 0.78 -3.90 4.52
N THR A 279 0.85 -2.57 4.71
CA THR A 279 0.14 -1.52 3.96
C THR A 279 -1.33 -1.29 4.34
N ALA A 280 -1.72 -1.47 5.61
CA ALA A 280 -3.11 -1.23 6.02
C ALA A 280 -3.30 -0.10 7.04
N GLY A 281 -2.27 0.24 7.82
CA GLY A 281 -2.21 1.47 8.62
C GLY A 281 -3.06 1.56 9.90
N PHE A 282 -3.95 0.60 10.17
CA PHE A 282 -4.69 0.58 11.43
C PHE A 282 -3.78 0.25 12.61
N ASN A 283 -4.10 0.74 13.78
CA ASN A 283 -3.40 0.39 15.01
C ASN A 283 -4.40 0.09 16.15
N THR A 284 -4.09 -0.94 16.92
CA THR A 284 -4.80 -1.31 18.15
C THR A 284 -4.01 -0.96 19.41
N ILE A 285 -2.80 -0.45 19.22
CA ILE A 285 -1.92 0.05 20.30
C ILE A 285 -1.27 1.35 19.85
N ASN A 286 -0.80 2.13 20.83
CA ASN A 286 0.04 3.29 20.51
C ASN A 286 1.41 2.80 20.01
N MET A 287 1.76 3.14 18.75
CA MET A 287 3.03 2.74 18.13
C MET A 287 4.25 3.24 18.90
N THR A 288 4.15 4.38 19.61
CA THR A 288 5.24 4.92 20.43
C THR A 288 5.53 4.13 21.70
N SER A 289 4.62 3.22 22.10
CA SER A 289 4.83 2.34 23.25
C SER A 289 5.66 1.09 22.94
N LEU A 290 5.89 0.79 21.65
CA LEU A 290 6.67 -0.36 21.22
C LEU A 290 8.18 -0.12 21.43
N SER A 291 8.92 -1.23 21.57
CA SER A 291 10.38 -1.19 21.59
C SER A 291 10.94 -0.81 20.21
N GLU A 292 12.13 -0.21 20.18
CA GLU A 292 12.82 0.09 18.92
C GLU A 292 13.04 -1.16 18.07
N ALA A 293 13.30 -2.31 18.72
CA ALA A 293 13.44 -3.59 18.03
C ALA A 293 12.14 -4.02 17.34
N SER A 294 10.99 -3.87 18.00
CA SER A 294 9.68 -4.12 17.40
C SER A 294 9.37 -3.15 16.27
N LEU A 295 9.73 -1.87 16.40
CA LEU A 295 9.59 -0.88 15.33
C LEU A 295 10.43 -1.24 14.10
N LEU A 296 11.66 -1.76 14.29
CA LEU A 296 12.51 -2.26 13.18
C LEU A 296 11.85 -3.44 12.45
N VAL A 297 11.24 -4.39 13.18
CA VAL A 297 10.49 -5.51 12.58
C VAL A 297 9.30 -4.99 11.78
N ILE A 298 8.54 -4.05 12.34
CA ILE A 298 7.41 -3.41 11.67
C ILE A 298 7.89 -2.69 10.40
N MET A 299 8.97 -1.91 10.44
CA MET A 299 9.55 -1.26 9.26
C MET A 299 9.97 -2.27 8.18
N ALA A 300 10.56 -3.40 8.57
CA ALA A 300 10.91 -4.45 7.62
C ALA A 300 9.66 -5.06 6.95
N LEU A 301 8.54 -5.20 7.68
CA LEU A 301 7.26 -5.64 7.11
C LEU A 301 6.62 -4.58 6.21
N MET A 302 6.69 -3.29 6.57
CA MET A 302 6.20 -2.17 5.76
C MET A 302 6.92 -2.08 4.42
N PHE A 303 8.21 -2.42 4.39
CA PHE A 303 9.01 -2.45 3.17
C PHE A 303 8.47 -3.45 2.14
N VAL A 304 7.84 -4.54 2.61
CA VAL A 304 7.26 -5.59 1.76
C VAL A 304 5.73 -5.47 1.73
N GLY A 305 5.23 -4.81 0.72
CA GLY A 305 3.78 -4.62 0.51
C GLY A 305 3.04 -5.89 0.10
N GLY A 306 1.90 -5.71 -0.57
CA GLY A 306 1.05 -6.83 -1.00
C GLY A 306 1.43 -7.46 -2.34
N GLY A 307 0.50 -8.26 -2.86
CA GLY A 307 0.60 -8.90 -4.17
C GLY A 307 0.50 -7.90 -5.33
N PRO A 308 1.02 -8.26 -6.51
CA PRO A 308 0.77 -7.47 -7.72
C PRO A 308 -0.72 -7.38 -8.04
N GLY A 309 -1.18 -6.20 -8.47
CA GLY A 309 -2.59 -5.94 -8.74
C GLY A 309 -3.48 -5.95 -7.48
N SER A 310 -2.94 -5.54 -6.33
CA SER A 310 -3.67 -5.35 -5.06
C SER A 310 -3.85 -3.86 -4.73
N CYS A 311 -4.61 -3.60 -3.68
CA CYS A 311 -4.76 -2.25 -3.11
C CYS A 311 -3.47 -1.73 -2.45
N SER A 312 -2.53 -2.59 -2.10
CA SER A 312 -1.29 -2.29 -1.39
C SER A 312 -0.25 -1.58 -2.26
N GLY A 313 0.56 -0.70 -1.67
CA GLY A 313 1.75 -0.11 -2.30
C GLY A 313 3.05 -0.88 -2.03
N GLY A 314 4.17 -0.17 -1.91
CA GLY A 314 5.48 -0.73 -1.56
C GLY A 314 6.06 -1.74 -2.55
N ILE A 315 7.16 -2.40 -2.14
CA ILE A 315 7.77 -3.50 -2.90
C ILE A 315 6.85 -4.72 -2.84
N LYS A 316 6.47 -5.24 -4.01
CA LYS A 316 5.53 -6.36 -4.09
C LYS A 316 6.13 -7.65 -3.53
N VAL A 317 5.27 -8.47 -2.91
CA VAL A 317 5.63 -9.79 -2.33
C VAL A 317 6.42 -10.66 -3.32
N VAL A 318 6.06 -10.61 -4.61
CA VAL A 318 6.76 -11.38 -5.67
C VAL A 318 8.20 -10.89 -5.84
N THR A 319 8.40 -9.56 -5.85
CA THR A 319 9.74 -8.95 -5.92
C THR A 319 10.58 -9.38 -4.73
N PHE A 320 10.04 -9.28 -3.50
CA PHE A 320 10.70 -9.77 -2.30
C PHE A 320 11.07 -11.25 -2.41
N ARG A 321 10.16 -12.10 -2.90
CA ARG A 321 10.41 -13.54 -3.04
C ARG A 321 11.49 -13.84 -4.08
N VAL A 322 11.58 -13.07 -5.16
CA VAL A 322 12.66 -13.17 -6.15
C VAL A 322 14.00 -12.78 -5.51
N LEU A 323 14.06 -11.67 -4.77
CA LEU A 323 15.27 -11.24 -4.07
C LEU A 323 15.74 -12.26 -3.02
N ALA A 324 14.83 -12.75 -2.18
CA ALA A 324 15.15 -13.79 -1.21
C ALA A 324 15.62 -15.09 -1.89
N GLY A 325 15.00 -15.45 -3.03
CA GLY A 325 15.43 -16.58 -3.86
C GLY A 325 16.81 -16.38 -4.46
N TYR A 326 17.11 -15.15 -4.92
CA TYR A 326 18.43 -14.79 -5.45
C TYR A 326 19.52 -14.94 -4.39
N ILE A 327 19.31 -14.34 -3.21
CA ILE A 327 20.26 -14.46 -2.09
C ILE A 327 20.47 -15.93 -1.72
N ALA A 328 19.40 -16.70 -1.60
CA ALA A 328 19.48 -18.14 -1.25
C ALA A 328 20.24 -18.94 -2.34
N ALA A 329 20.04 -18.64 -3.62
CA ALA A 329 20.74 -19.30 -4.72
C ALA A 329 22.23 -18.97 -4.69
N GLN A 330 22.61 -17.71 -4.40
CA GLN A 330 24.01 -17.33 -4.24
C GLN A 330 24.71 -18.08 -3.10
N PHE A 331 24.05 -18.22 -1.94
CA PHE A 331 24.62 -18.97 -0.82
C PHE A 331 24.76 -20.48 -1.12
N ARG A 332 23.92 -21.03 -2.01
CA ARG A 332 24.00 -22.44 -2.42
C ARG A 332 24.92 -22.70 -3.59
N GLY A 333 25.38 -21.64 -4.27
CA GLY A 333 26.13 -21.77 -5.53
C GLY A 333 25.27 -22.21 -6.72
N ASP A 334 23.94 -22.04 -6.63
CA ASP A 334 23.01 -22.40 -7.69
C ASP A 334 23.11 -21.39 -8.86
N ARG A 335 23.17 -21.91 -10.10
CA ARG A 335 23.20 -21.03 -11.29
C ARG A 335 21.88 -20.37 -11.64
N GLN A 336 20.77 -20.90 -11.11
CA GLN A 336 19.42 -20.43 -11.45
C GLN A 336 18.54 -20.38 -10.20
N ILE A 337 17.77 -19.31 -10.09
CA ILE A 337 16.74 -19.21 -9.05
C ILE A 337 15.54 -20.05 -9.43
N VAL A 338 15.10 -20.95 -8.55
CA VAL A 338 13.91 -21.79 -8.77
C VAL A 338 12.82 -21.39 -7.76
N LEU A 339 11.65 -20.95 -8.27
CA LEU A 339 10.46 -20.63 -7.48
C LEU A 339 9.27 -21.46 -7.95
N GLU A 340 8.58 -22.11 -7.04
CA GLU A 340 7.42 -22.99 -7.31
C GLU A 340 7.70 -24.01 -8.45
N GLY A 341 8.94 -24.57 -8.48
CA GLY A 341 9.39 -25.56 -9.46
C GLY A 341 9.69 -25.02 -10.86
N ARG A 342 9.89 -23.71 -11.01
CA ARG A 342 10.35 -23.10 -12.28
C ARG A 342 11.49 -22.12 -12.07
N GLY A 343 12.40 -22.05 -13.07
CA GLY A 343 13.46 -21.08 -13.11
C GLY A 343 12.93 -19.67 -13.34
N VAL A 344 13.52 -18.69 -12.63
CA VAL A 344 13.22 -17.27 -12.80
C VAL A 344 14.16 -16.69 -13.87
N PRO A 345 13.64 -15.97 -14.90
CA PRO A 345 14.48 -15.30 -15.89
C PRO A 345 15.37 -14.23 -15.24
N GLU A 346 16.60 -14.06 -15.75
CA GLU A 346 17.57 -13.05 -15.27
C GLU A 346 17.01 -11.62 -15.36
N GLU A 347 16.21 -11.33 -16.39
CA GLU A 347 15.55 -10.03 -16.54
C GLU A 347 14.67 -9.69 -15.33
N ASN A 348 13.93 -10.67 -14.80
CA ASN A 348 13.10 -10.46 -13.60
C ASN A 348 13.94 -10.25 -12.33
N VAL A 349 15.10 -10.90 -12.25
CA VAL A 349 16.04 -10.69 -11.15
C VAL A 349 16.61 -9.28 -11.21
N THR A 350 17.08 -8.85 -12.37
CA THR A 350 17.61 -7.50 -12.60
C THR A 350 16.56 -6.43 -12.28
N ARG A 351 15.31 -6.62 -12.71
CA ARG A 351 14.19 -5.73 -12.38
C ARG A 351 13.94 -5.68 -10.87
N ALA A 352 13.98 -6.82 -10.19
CA ALA A 352 13.77 -6.88 -8.74
C ALA A 352 14.88 -6.16 -7.98
N LEU A 353 16.14 -6.34 -8.37
CA LEU A 353 17.29 -5.62 -7.80
C LEU A 353 17.18 -4.11 -8.04
N THR A 354 16.87 -3.71 -9.27
CA THR A 354 16.69 -2.28 -9.62
C THR A 354 15.62 -1.63 -8.74
N LEU A 355 14.48 -2.30 -8.55
CA LEU A 355 13.41 -1.79 -7.69
C LEU A 355 13.85 -1.69 -6.24
N PHE A 356 14.56 -2.68 -5.72
CA PHE A 356 15.06 -2.66 -4.35
C PHE A 356 16.03 -1.50 -4.10
N PHE A 357 17.03 -1.32 -4.98
CA PHE A 357 17.99 -0.24 -4.85
C PHE A 357 17.32 1.14 -5.02
N LEU A 358 16.43 1.30 -5.99
CA LEU A 358 15.71 2.55 -6.21
C LEU A 358 14.83 2.92 -5.02
N TYR A 359 14.13 1.92 -4.43
CA TYR A 359 13.32 2.12 -3.23
C TYR A 359 14.18 2.52 -2.03
N SER A 360 15.26 1.79 -1.78
CA SER A 360 16.18 2.09 -0.67
C SER A 360 16.87 3.45 -0.83
N MET A 361 17.25 3.81 -2.06
CA MET A 361 17.82 5.12 -2.37
C MET A 361 16.80 6.24 -2.09
N LEU A 362 15.54 6.05 -2.47
CA LEU A 362 14.50 7.06 -2.25
C LEU A 362 14.22 7.24 -0.75
N VAL A 363 14.11 6.14 0.02
CA VAL A 363 14.01 6.20 1.48
C VAL A 363 15.19 6.98 2.07
N GLY A 364 16.43 6.67 1.66
CA GLY A 364 17.62 7.34 2.18
C GLY A 364 17.65 8.84 1.86
N ILE A 365 17.35 9.23 0.62
CA ILE A 365 17.31 10.64 0.20
C ILE A 365 16.22 11.39 0.96
N SER A 366 15.02 10.83 1.03
CA SER A 366 13.90 11.49 1.69
C SER A 366 14.11 11.60 3.20
N THR A 367 14.64 10.56 3.86
CA THR A 367 15.01 10.63 5.28
C THR A 367 16.06 11.73 5.52
N PHE A 368 17.06 11.85 4.64
CA PHE A 368 18.05 12.91 4.71
C PHE A 368 17.41 14.30 4.55
N LEU A 369 16.54 14.49 3.57
CA LEU A 369 15.83 15.76 3.36
C LEU A 369 14.94 16.12 4.55
N LEU A 370 14.15 15.16 5.07
CA LEU A 370 13.34 15.38 6.27
C LEU A 370 14.19 15.70 7.50
N SER A 371 15.35 15.07 7.65
CA SER A 371 16.25 15.40 8.76
C SER A 371 16.75 16.85 8.70
N ILE A 372 16.82 17.46 7.51
CA ILE A 372 17.17 18.86 7.33
C ILE A 372 15.96 19.78 7.60
N THR A 373 14.81 19.47 6.99
CA THR A 373 13.62 20.34 7.10
C THR A 373 13.04 20.37 8.52
N GLU A 374 13.10 19.24 9.22
CA GLU A 374 12.56 19.09 10.57
C GLU A 374 13.61 19.38 11.67
N TYR A 375 14.80 19.84 11.28
CA TYR A 375 15.89 20.16 12.23
C TYR A 375 15.48 21.16 13.33
N GLY A 376 14.69 22.17 12.99
CA GLY A 376 14.16 23.15 13.94
C GLY A 376 13.19 22.57 14.96
N ILE A 377 12.39 21.57 14.55
CA ILE A 377 11.49 20.81 15.41
C ILE A 377 12.29 19.87 16.32
N LEU A 378 13.42 19.34 15.80
CA LEU A 378 14.34 18.48 16.55
C LEU A 378 15.05 19.20 17.71
N HIS A 379 15.26 20.53 17.63
CA HIS A 379 16.09 21.28 18.58
C HIS A 379 15.36 22.41 19.32
N GLY A 380 14.08 22.59 19.03
CA GLY A 380 13.38 23.82 19.44
C GLY A 380 12.39 23.72 20.58
N THR A 381 12.54 22.97 21.67
CA THR A 381 11.87 23.21 22.97
C THR A 381 11.91 22.07 23.98
N THR A 382 12.28 20.85 23.61
CA THR A 382 12.45 19.74 24.56
C THR A 382 13.72 18.96 24.24
N THR A 383 14.39 18.45 25.25
CA THR A 383 15.58 17.60 25.18
C THR A 383 15.37 16.30 24.39
N ASP A 384 14.15 16.02 23.96
CA ASP A 384 13.70 14.83 23.25
C ASP A 384 13.08 15.20 21.88
N GLY A 385 13.86 15.73 20.95
CA GLY A 385 13.44 15.92 19.56
C GLY A 385 13.11 14.57 18.89
N PRO A 386 12.35 14.54 17.76
CA PRO A 386 12.04 13.29 17.09
C PRO A 386 13.33 12.54 16.75
N SER A 387 13.47 11.34 17.30
CA SER A 387 14.65 10.51 17.04
C SER A 387 14.72 10.22 15.52
N PHE A 388 15.93 10.00 15.00
CA PHE A 388 16.13 9.55 13.62
C PHE A 388 15.22 8.38 13.24
N LEU A 389 14.90 7.51 14.21
CA LEU A 389 13.99 6.39 14.04
C LEU A 389 12.56 6.85 13.72
N ARG A 390 12.05 7.94 14.32
CA ARG A 390 10.71 8.48 13.99
C ARG A 390 10.65 8.96 12.55
N ILE A 391 11.68 9.66 12.08
CA ILE A 391 11.75 10.14 10.69
C ILE A 391 11.82 8.96 9.73
N LEU A 392 12.70 7.98 9.97
CA LEU A 392 12.85 6.80 9.13
C LEU A 392 11.56 5.97 9.08
N PHE A 393 10.89 5.81 10.23
CA PHE A 393 9.61 5.09 10.31
C PHE A 393 8.53 5.77 9.47
N GLU A 394 8.41 7.08 9.55
CA GLU A 394 7.45 7.88 8.79
C GLU A 394 7.71 7.77 7.28
N GLU A 395 8.98 7.85 6.87
CA GLU A 395 9.39 7.71 5.46
C GLU A 395 9.10 6.32 4.90
N VAL A 396 9.44 5.27 5.64
CA VAL A 396 9.15 3.90 5.20
C VAL A 396 7.64 3.67 5.13
N SER A 397 6.88 4.24 6.08
CA SER A 397 5.42 4.19 6.08
C SER A 397 4.82 4.94 4.87
N ALA A 398 5.31 6.14 4.58
CA ALA A 398 4.85 6.95 3.45
C ALA A 398 5.13 6.28 2.11
N LEU A 399 6.39 5.89 1.86
CA LEU A 399 6.79 5.26 0.61
C LEU A 399 6.20 3.85 0.45
N GLY A 400 6.06 3.10 1.56
CA GLY A 400 5.36 1.83 1.60
C GLY A 400 3.85 1.96 1.41
N THR A 401 3.29 3.18 1.52
CA THR A 401 1.85 3.46 1.61
C THR A 401 1.19 2.62 2.70
N VAL A 402 1.73 2.69 3.92
CA VAL A 402 1.31 1.85 5.06
C VAL A 402 0.34 2.58 5.98
N GLY A 403 0.68 3.82 6.39
CA GLY A 403 -0.16 4.65 7.25
C GLY A 403 0.11 4.58 8.74
N LEU A 404 0.98 3.69 9.20
CA LEU A 404 1.43 3.71 10.58
C LEU A 404 2.36 4.90 10.82
N SER A 405 2.21 5.56 11.96
CA SER A 405 3.02 6.72 12.35
C SER A 405 3.41 6.64 13.83
N LEU A 406 4.55 7.24 14.16
CA LEU A 406 4.98 7.50 15.52
C LEU A 406 4.54 8.91 15.96
N ASN A 407 3.37 9.36 15.53
CA ASN A 407 2.81 10.69 15.77
C ASN A 407 3.67 11.84 15.22
N LEU A 408 4.46 11.60 14.17
CA LEU A 408 5.28 12.64 13.54
C LEU A 408 4.49 13.45 12.50
N THR A 409 3.55 12.83 11.77
CA THR A 409 2.82 13.48 10.66
C THR A 409 2.18 14.81 11.03
N PRO A 410 1.48 14.98 12.19
CA PRO A 410 0.89 16.27 12.56
C PRO A 410 1.92 17.36 12.86
N GLU A 411 3.12 16.96 13.31
CA GLU A 411 4.21 17.86 13.72
C GLU A 411 5.05 18.37 12.54
N LEU A 412 4.92 17.74 11.33
CA LEU A 412 5.73 18.07 10.16
C LEU A 412 5.53 19.50 9.68
N SER A 413 6.63 20.12 9.27
CA SER A 413 6.64 21.40 8.56
C SER A 413 5.90 21.31 7.21
N ALA A 414 5.64 22.44 6.57
CA ALA A 414 5.02 22.45 5.23
C ALA A 414 5.93 21.77 4.19
N GLU A 415 7.24 21.97 4.30
CA GLU A 415 8.26 21.34 3.46
C GLU A 415 8.30 19.84 3.70
N GLY A 416 8.30 19.40 4.96
CA GLY A 416 8.27 17.97 5.33
C GLY A 416 7.01 17.27 4.82
N LYS A 417 5.84 17.91 4.98
CA LYS A 417 4.59 17.40 4.39
C LYS A 417 4.69 17.27 2.86
N GLY A 418 5.36 18.20 2.19
CA GLY A 418 5.62 18.14 0.75
C GLY A 418 6.47 16.92 0.35
N ILE A 419 7.52 16.61 1.11
CA ILE A 419 8.37 15.42 0.88
C ILE A 419 7.54 14.13 1.04
N ILE A 420 6.77 14.02 2.11
CA ILE A 420 5.90 12.86 2.36
C ILE A 420 4.84 12.70 1.27
N ILE A 421 4.22 13.78 0.78
CA ILE A 421 3.28 13.74 -0.36
C ILE A 421 3.92 13.10 -1.59
N VAL A 422 5.14 13.51 -1.93
CA VAL A 422 5.86 12.95 -3.08
C VAL A 422 6.16 11.46 -2.88
N ASN A 423 6.54 11.06 -1.67
CA ASN A 423 6.84 9.67 -1.35
C ASN A 423 5.60 8.77 -1.37
N MET A 424 4.47 9.20 -0.80
CA MET A 424 3.19 8.47 -0.89
C MET A 424 2.79 8.26 -2.35
N PHE A 425 2.92 9.30 -3.17
CA PHE A 425 2.61 9.22 -4.61
C PHE A 425 3.55 8.25 -5.34
N ALA A 426 4.87 8.34 -5.10
CA ALA A 426 5.87 7.47 -5.70
C ALA A 426 5.64 5.99 -5.32
N GLY A 427 5.34 5.73 -4.04
CA GLY A 427 5.01 4.39 -3.53
C GLY A 427 3.76 3.79 -4.17
N ARG A 428 2.73 4.60 -4.41
CA ARG A 428 1.45 4.16 -5.00
C ARG A 428 1.54 3.92 -6.49
N VAL A 429 2.08 4.86 -7.25
CA VAL A 429 2.23 4.73 -8.71
C VAL A 429 3.18 3.58 -9.06
N GLY A 430 4.09 3.27 -8.16
CA GLY A 430 5.12 2.25 -8.30
C GLY A 430 6.36 2.79 -9.02
N LEU A 431 7.50 2.59 -8.39
CA LEU A 431 8.79 3.11 -8.86
C LEU A 431 9.16 2.61 -10.26
N LEU A 432 8.76 1.38 -10.61
CA LEU A 432 8.99 0.84 -11.94
C LEU A 432 8.21 1.60 -13.01
N SER A 433 6.95 1.96 -12.72
CA SER A 433 6.11 2.73 -13.65
C SER A 433 6.66 4.14 -13.83
N LEU A 434 7.12 4.77 -12.75
CA LEU A 434 7.78 6.08 -12.79
C LEU A 434 9.09 6.00 -13.59
N LEU A 435 9.91 4.98 -13.34
CA LEU A 435 11.15 4.77 -14.09
C LEU A 435 10.89 4.58 -15.59
N MET A 436 9.92 3.75 -15.97
CA MET A 436 9.52 3.56 -17.37
C MET A 436 8.97 4.85 -17.99
N ALA A 437 8.20 5.64 -17.24
CA ALA A 437 7.72 6.94 -17.72
C ALA A 437 8.89 7.88 -18.01
N VAL A 438 9.87 7.99 -17.10
CA VAL A 438 11.07 8.79 -17.31
C VAL A 438 11.91 8.29 -18.49
N GLN A 439 12.13 6.98 -18.58
CA GLN A 439 12.86 6.37 -19.70
C GLN A 439 12.18 6.62 -21.06
N SER A 440 10.84 6.67 -21.10
CA SER A 440 10.10 6.95 -22.34
C SER A 440 10.33 8.37 -22.88
N LEU A 441 10.76 9.29 -22.02
CA LEU A 441 11.08 10.68 -22.37
C LEU A 441 12.52 10.82 -22.92
N GLN A 442 13.40 9.82 -22.66
CA GLN A 442 14.78 9.85 -23.11
C GLN A 442 14.93 9.37 -24.55
N PRO A 443 15.84 9.95 -25.36
CA PRO A 443 16.15 9.43 -26.68
C PRO A 443 16.84 8.07 -26.55
N ARG A 444 16.36 7.09 -27.33
CA ARG A 444 17.02 5.77 -27.39
C ARG A 444 18.38 5.91 -28.08
N LYS A 445 19.43 5.44 -27.41
CA LYS A 445 20.77 5.33 -28.02
C LYS A 445 20.72 4.26 -29.13
N ALA A 446 21.20 4.59 -30.32
CA ALA A 446 21.21 3.71 -31.48
C ALA A 446 22.46 2.83 -31.58
N TYR A 447 23.33 2.85 -30.55
CA TYR A 447 24.60 2.11 -30.55
C TYR A 447 24.80 1.38 -29.23
N SER A 448 25.50 0.26 -29.26
CA SER A 448 26.05 -0.44 -28.10
C SER A 448 27.55 -0.21 -28.01
N VAL A 449 28.06 -0.13 -26.80
CA VAL A 449 29.52 0.02 -26.52
C VAL A 449 30.07 -1.38 -26.24
N ALA A 450 31.35 -1.60 -26.61
CA ALA A 450 32.02 -2.87 -26.34
C ALA A 450 32.08 -3.17 -24.83
N GLU A 451 31.83 -4.41 -24.46
CA GLU A 451 31.86 -4.88 -23.08
C GLU A 451 33.30 -5.13 -22.61
N THR A 452 33.57 -4.80 -21.35
CA THR A 452 34.84 -5.14 -20.67
C THR A 452 34.52 -5.74 -19.32
N GLN A 453 35.37 -6.69 -18.90
CA GLN A 453 35.27 -7.27 -17.56
C GLN A 453 35.91 -6.33 -16.54
N LEU A 454 35.12 -5.98 -15.52
CA LEU A 454 35.62 -5.21 -14.37
C LEU A 454 35.78 -6.14 -13.18
N PRO A 455 36.91 -6.10 -12.45
CA PRO A 455 37.08 -6.84 -11.22
C PRO A 455 36.12 -6.26 -10.17
N ILE A 456 35.19 -7.09 -9.71
CA ILE A 456 34.25 -6.77 -8.62
C ILE A 456 34.79 -7.49 -7.40
N GLY A 457 35.16 -6.73 -6.32
CA GLY A 457 35.79 -7.23 -5.11
C GLY A 457 34.95 -8.15 -4.24
#